data_3afdd6017296fe2a560b2897e27b3ce2
#
_entry.id   3afdd6017296fe2a560b2897e27b3ce2
#
_cell.length_a   1.000
_cell.length_b   1.000
_cell.length_c   1.000
_cell.angle_alpha   90.00
_cell.angle_beta   90.00
_cell.angle_gamma   90.00
#
_symmetry.space_group_name_H-M   'P 1'
#
loop_
_entity.id
_entity.type
_entity.pdbx_description
1 polymer ?
#
loop_
_entity_poly.entity_id
_entity_poly.type
_entity_poly.pdbx_seq_one_letter_code
_entity_poly.pdbx_strand_id
1 'polypeptide(L)'
;MEINGASAIVTGGASGLGEATVRLLTQRGARCVVLDMNDAKGEELAKEVGGVFVRADVTNTDEVIAAVEAAKDMGPLRALVNCAGVGWATRTIGKDGSYDSAHNLDAFIKVIGINLVGTFNCIRLAATAMSQNEPLADGERGAIVNTASLAAFDGQIGQAAYSASKGGVVGMTLPIARDLGVVGIRVNTIAPGLIDTPIYGSGEGSEAFKEKLKKDVVFPDRLGKPEEFASLAVELVTNSYMNGETIRIDGAARLQPK
;
A
#
# COMPACT_ATOMS: atom_id res chain seq x y z
N MET A 1 -12.72 9.13 -12.13
CA MET A 1 -12.44 8.14 -13.21
C MET A 1 -13.36 6.93 -13.07
N GLU A 2 -13.91 6.46 -14.16
CA GLU A 2 -14.60 5.17 -14.18
C GLU A 2 -13.59 4.03 -14.37
N ILE A 3 -13.74 2.95 -13.60
CA ILE A 3 -12.79 1.82 -13.59
C ILE A 3 -13.39 0.53 -14.19
N ASN A 4 -14.68 0.56 -14.57
CA ASN A 4 -15.32 -0.61 -15.18
C ASN A 4 -14.65 -0.95 -16.51
N GLY A 5 -14.20 -2.20 -16.65
CA GLY A 5 -13.46 -2.69 -17.82
C GLY A 5 -11.98 -2.28 -17.87
N ALA A 6 -11.51 -1.40 -17.00
CA ALA A 6 -10.08 -1.08 -16.86
C ALA A 6 -9.34 -2.16 -16.06
N SER A 7 -8.01 -2.21 -16.21
CA SER A 7 -7.18 -3.03 -15.33
C SER A 7 -6.59 -2.23 -14.16
N ALA A 8 -6.32 -2.94 -13.07
CA ALA A 8 -5.73 -2.42 -11.86
C ALA A 8 -4.65 -3.38 -11.33
N ILE A 9 -3.56 -2.84 -10.79
CA ILE A 9 -2.54 -3.61 -10.07
C ILE A 9 -2.67 -3.30 -8.58
N VAL A 10 -2.71 -4.35 -7.75
CA VAL A 10 -2.64 -4.20 -6.29
C VAL A 10 -1.42 -4.97 -5.78
N THR A 11 -0.43 -4.25 -5.24
CA THR A 11 0.74 -4.88 -4.63
C THR A 11 0.46 -5.28 -3.19
N GLY A 12 1.04 -6.39 -2.71
CA GLY A 12 0.62 -6.99 -1.44
C GLY A 12 -0.83 -7.45 -1.50
N GLY A 13 -1.28 -7.83 -2.70
CA GLY A 13 -2.68 -8.08 -3.03
C GLY A 13 -3.27 -9.36 -2.45
N ALA A 14 -2.43 -10.30 -1.98
CA ALA A 14 -2.88 -11.61 -1.51
C ALA A 14 -3.38 -11.62 -0.06
N SER A 15 -3.37 -10.49 0.65
CA SER A 15 -3.83 -10.46 2.05
C SER A 15 -4.19 -9.05 2.53
N GLY A 16 -4.94 -8.98 3.63
CA GLY A 16 -5.21 -7.76 4.39
C GLY A 16 -5.75 -6.60 3.56
N LEU A 17 -5.08 -5.45 3.60
CA LEU A 17 -5.50 -4.24 2.89
C LEU A 17 -5.55 -4.45 1.37
N GLY A 18 -4.53 -5.14 0.83
CA GLY A 18 -4.44 -5.44 -0.60
C GLY A 18 -5.57 -6.34 -1.07
N GLU A 19 -5.81 -7.44 -0.36
CA GLU A 19 -6.91 -8.36 -0.68
C GLU A 19 -8.27 -7.67 -0.68
N ALA A 20 -8.58 -6.90 0.37
CA ALA A 20 -9.84 -6.15 0.44
C ALA A 20 -9.96 -5.14 -0.73
N THR A 21 -8.84 -4.53 -1.13
CA THR A 21 -8.80 -3.59 -2.27
C THR A 21 -9.04 -4.33 -3.60
N VAL A 22 -8.40 -5.48 -3.81
CA VAL A 22 -8.64 -6.33 -5.00
C VAL A 22 -10.11 -6.69 -5.10
N ARG A 23 -10.71 -7.18 -4.02
CA ARG A 23 -12.11 -7.57 -3.99
C ARG A 23 -13.04 -6.41 -4.35
N LEU A 24 -12.82 -5.24 -3.75
CA LEU A 24 -13.68 -4.08 -4.00
C LEU A 24 -13.51 -3.50 -5.41
N LEU A 25 -12.27 -3.42 -5.92
CA LEU A 25 -12.02 -2.98 -7.30
C LEU A 25 -12.69 -3.90 -8.31
N THR A 26 -12.62 -5.22 -8.09
CA THR A 26 -13.27 -6.20 -8.96
C THR A 26 -14.80 -6.08 -8.89
N GLN A 27 -15.38 -5.88 -7.70
CA GLN A 27 -16.82 -5.62 -7.55
C GLN A 27 -17.28 -4.34 -8.30
N ARG A 28 -16.36 -3.39 -8.50
CA ARG A 28 -16.61 -2.17 -9.28
C ARG A 28 -16.30 -2.34 -10.77
N GLY A 29 -16.03 -3.58 -11.22
CA GLY A 29 -15.83 -3.93 -12.62
C GLY A 29 -14.40 -3.78 -13.14
N ALA A 30 -13.42 -3.50 -12.28
CA ALA A 30 -12.01 -3.53 -12.67
C ALA A 30 -11.50 -4.97 -12.81
N ARG A 31 -10.51 -5.18 -13.68
CA ARG A 31 -9.78 -6.44 -13.84
C ARG A 31 -8.48 -6.34 -13.06
N CYS A 32 -8.33 -7.14 -12.00
CA CYS A 32 -7.22 -6.96 -11.05
C CYS A 32 -6.06 -7.92 -11.32
N VAL A 33 -4.85 -7.38 -11.33
CA VAL A 33 -3.62 -8.13 -11.12
C VAL A 33 -3.31 -8.13 -9.62
N VAL A 34 -3.30 -9.32 -9.03
CA VAL A 34 -2.86 -9.57 -7.66
C VAL A 34 -1.35 -9.75 -7.68
N LEU A 35 -0.59 -8.74 -7.25
CA LEU A 35 0.87 -8.80 -7.17
C LEU A 35 1.28 -9.10 -5.74
N ASP A 36 1.90 -10.27 -5.51
CA ASP A 36 2.34 -10.69 -4.18
C ASP A 36 3.47 -11.72 -4.28
N MET A 37 4.15 -11.98 -3.16
CA MET A 37 5.13 -13.05 -3.04
C MET A 37 4.50 -14.37 -2.55
N ASN A 38 3.26 -14.36 -2.11
CA ASN A 38 2.55 -15.53 -1.59
C ASN A 38 1.74 -16.21 -2.70
N ASP A 39 2.34 -17.23 -3.32
CA ASP A 39 1.75 -17.95 -4.45
C ASP A 39 0.36 -18.53 -4.11
N ALA A 40 0.27 -19.28 -3.01
CA ALA A 40 -0.96 -20.01 -2.66
C ALA A 40 -2.16 -19.06 -2.48
N LYS A 41 -1.99 -18.00 -1.69
CA LYS A 41 -3.08 -17.03 -1.44
C LYS A 41 -3.36 -16.15 -2.65
N GLY A 42 -2.31 -15.79 -3.39
CA GLY A 42 -2.45 -14.95 -4.58
C GLY A 42 -3.20 -15.66 -5.71
N GLU A 43 -2.88 -16.93 -5.97
CA GLU A 43 -3.58 -17.76 -6.96
C GLU A 43 -5.05 -18.02 -6.57
N GLU A 44 -5.29 -18.34 -5.28
CA GLU A 44 -6.64 -18.54 -4.75
C GLU A 44 -7.51 -17.29 -4.96
N LEU A 45 -7.02 -16.13 -4.51
CA LEU A 45 -7.76 -14.88 -4.65
C LEU A 45 -7.98 -14.50 -6.11
N ALA A 46 -6.94 -14.59 -6.94
CA ALA A 46 -7.05 -14.25 -8.35
C ALA A 46 -8.11 -15.12 -9.06
N LYS A 47 -8.13 -16.42 -8.78
CA LYS A 47 -9.15 -17.33 -9.30
C LYS A 47 -10.56 -16.96 -8.82
N GLU A 48 -10.71 -16.62 -7.55
CA GLU A 48 -12.00 -16.25 -6.95
C GLU A 48 -12.58 -14.97 -7.59
N VAL A 49 -11.74 -13.96 -7.81
CA VAL A 49 -12.20 -12.69 -8.36
C VAL A 49 -12.15 -12.60 -9.89
N GLY A 50 -11.72 -13.66 -10.57
CA GLY A 50 -11.53 -13.63 -12.03
C GLY A 50 -10.40 -12.73 -12.50
N GLY A 51 -9.40 -12.50 -11.64
CA GLY A 51 -8.20 -11.73 -11.90
C GLY A 51 -7.01 -12.58 -12.32
N VAL A 52 -5.81 -11.98 -12.33
CA VAL A 52 -4.55 -12.65 -12.61
C VAL A 52 -3.61 -12.48 -11.41
N PHE A 53 -2.97 -13.56 -10.98
CA PHE A 53 -1.89 -13.51 -10.00
C PHE A 53 -0.54 -13.39 -10.71
N VAL A 54 0.30 -12.49 -10.23
CA VAL A 54 1.70 -12.38 -10.65
C VAL A 54 2.57 -12.38 -9.39
N ARG A 55 3.39 -13.44 -9.27
CA ARG A 55 4.39 -13.50 -8.21
C ARG A 55 5.47 -12.46 -8.49
N ALA A 56 5.62 -11.50 -7.59
CA ALA A 56 6.64 -10.47 -7.75
C ALA A 56 7.08 -9.86 -6.42
N ASP A 57 8.41 -9.65 -6.30
CA ASP A 57 9.00 -8.75 -5.30
C ASP A 57 8.99 -7.32 -5.86
N VAL A 58 8.35 -6.40 -5.16
CA VAL A 58 8.24 -4.99 -5.57
C VAL A 58 9.60 -4.31 -5.78
N THR A 59 10.67 -4.84 -5.18
CA THR A 59 12.05 -4.35 -5.35
C THR A 59 12.70 -4.84 -6.64
N ASN A 60 12.13 -5.86 -7.29
CA ASN A 60 12.64 -6.41 -8.54
C ASN A 60 11.93 -5.76 -9.74
N THR A 61 12.70 -5.02 -10.53
CA THR A 61 12.18 -4.28 -11.69
C THR A 61 11.53 -5.19 -12.73
N ASP A 62 12.15 -6.31 -13.06
CA ASP A 62 11.66 -7.19 -14.14
C ASP A 62 10.36 -7.91 -13.72
N GLU A 63 10.24 -8.30 -12.45
CA GLU A 63 9.03 -8.91 -11.92
C GLU A 63 7.86 -7.90 -11.88
N VAL A 64 8.12 -6.65 -11.54
CA VAL A 64 7.11 -5.58 -11.58
C VAL A 64 6.70 -5.27 -13.03
N ILE A 65 7.64 -5.26 -13.99
CA ILE A 65 7.32 -5.12 -15.42
C ILE A 65 6.39 -6.25 -15.87
N ALA A 66 6.66 -7.50 -15.48
CA ALA A 66 5.79 -8.62 -15.84
C ALA A 66 4.35 -8.41 -15.32
N ALA A 67 4.17 -7.86 -14.11
CA ALA A 67 2.85 -7.54 -13.58
C ALA A 67 2.17 -6.39 -14.35
N VAL A 68 2.94 -5.39 -14.79
CA VAL A 68 2.43 -4.28 -15.62
C VAL A 68 1.97 -4.80 -16.98
N GLU A 69 2.75 -5.65 -17.65
CA GLU A 69 2.36 -6.24 -18.94
C GLU A 69 1.12 -7.15 -18.80
N ALA A 70 1.05 -7.98 -17.74
CA ALA A 70 -0.14 -8.77 -17.44
C ALA A 70 -1.40 -7.88 -17.27
N ALA A 71 -1.26 -6.72 -16.64
CA ALA A 71 -2.36 -5.77 -16.51
C ALA A 71 -2.77 -5.16 -17.84
N LYS A 72 -1.83 -4.83 -18.71
CA LYS A 72 -2.09 -4.31 -20.07
C LYS A 72 -2.84 -5.32 -20.94
N ASP A 73 -2.53 -6.61 -20.81
CA ASP A 73 -3.22 -7.67 -21.51
C ASP A 73 -4.69 -7.82 -21.09
N MET A 74 -5.02 -7.41 -19.87
CA MET A 74 -6.39 -7.44 -19.34
C MET A 74 -7.21 -6.21 -19.75
N GLY A 75 -6.56 -5.12 -20.15
CA GLY A 75 -7.21 -3.85 -20.52
C GLY A 75 -6.33 -2.65 -20.21
N PRO A 76 -6.82 -1.41 -20.43
CA PRO A 76 -6.04 -0.23 -20.10
C PRO A 76 -5.73 -0.17 -18.60
N LEU A 77 -4.45 -0.18 -18.23
CA LEU A 77 -4.03 -0.04 -16.85
C LEU A 77 -4.35 1.37 -16.34
N ARG A 78 -5.31 1.48 -15.42
CA ARG A 78 -5.80 2.76 -14.92
C ARG A 78 -5.61 2.96 -13.43
N ALA A 79 -5.33 1.90 -12.67
CA ALA A 79 -5.14 2.01 -11.23
C ALA A 79 -3.93 1.20 -10.75
N LEU A 80 -3.17 1.79 -9.84
CA LEU A 80 -2.17 1.11 -9.03
C LEU A 80 -2.47 1.38 -7.56
N VAL A 81 -2.61 0.33 -6.74
CA VAL A 81 -2.71 0.47 -5.28
C VAL A 81 -1.54 -0.26 -4.62
N ASN A 82 -0.65 0.50 -4.01
CA ASN A 82 0.55 -0.03 -3.36
C ASN A 82 0.24 -0.40 -1.90
N CYS A 83 -0.01 -1.69 -1.63
CA CYS A 83 -0.21 -2.23 -0.29
C CYS A 83 0.97 -3.10 0.20
N ALA A 84 1.91 -3.47 -0.67
CA ALA A 84 3.08 -4.24 -0.28
C ALA A 84 3.92 -3.50 0.76
N GLY A 85 4.32 -4.21 1.81
CA GLY A 85 5.16 -3.64 2.85
C GLY A 85 5.35 -4.59 4.03
N VAL A 86 6.36 -4.28 4.83
CA VAL A 86 6.71 -5.03 6.03
C VAL A 86 6.74 -4.12 7.24
N GLY A 87 6.28 -4.64 8.39
CA GLY A 87 6.46 -4.00 9.70
C GLY A 87 7.81 -4.37 10.29
N TRP A 88 8.43 -3.44 11.02
CA TRP A 88 9.67 -3.68 11.74
C TRP A 88 9.77 -2.77 12.96
N ALA A 89 10.17 -3.33 14.09
CA ALA A 89 10.40 -2.56 15.31
C ALA A 89 11.64 -3.10 16.06
N THR A 90 12.69 -2.30 16.10
CA THR A 90 13.92 -2.56 16.89
C THR A 90 14.50 -1.23 17.33
N ARG A 91 14.91 -1.13 18.61
CA ARG A 91 15.53 0.09 19.14
C ARG A 91 16.80 0.45 18.40
N THR A 92 17.11 1.74 18.35
CA THR A 92 18.35 2.24 17.72
C THR A 92 19.61 1.70 18.39
N ILE A 93 19.56 1.52 19.70
CA ILE A 93 20.65 0.92 20.48
C ILE A 93 20.14 -0.21 21.36
N GLY A 94 20.95 -1.22 21.62
CA GLY A 94 20.67 -2.25 22.62
C GLY A 94 20.86 -1.79 24.04
N LYS A 95 20.44 -2.62 25.01
CA LYS A 95 20.47 -2.29 26.43
C LYS A 95 21.87 -2.28 27.03
N ASP A 96 22.79 -3.07 26.46
CA ASP A 96 24.17 -3.21 26.92
C ASP A 96 25.11 -2.10 26.41
N GLY A 97 24.65 -1.27 25.47
CA GLY A 97 25.43 -0.16 24.92
C GLY A 97 26.62 -0.57 24.05
N SER A 98 26.72 -1.86 23.67
CA SER A 98 27.74 -2.32 22.73
C SER A 98 27.38 -1.99 21.28
N TYR A 99 28.38 -1.85 20.40
CA TYR A 99 28.14 -1.67 18.96
C TYR A 99 27.44 -2.88 18.35
N ASP A 100 27.68 -4.09 18.85
CA ASP A 100 27.06 -5.34 18.38
C ASP A 100 25.55 -5.40 18.68
N SER A 101 25.09 -4.65 19.68
CA SER A 101 23.67 -4.54 20.05
C SER A 101 22.96 -3.36 19.38
N ALA A 102 23.66 -2.58 18.55
CA ALA A 102 23.04 -1.51 17.78
C ALA A 102 22.03 -2.07 16.76
N HIS A 103 21.09 -1.23 16.32
CA HIS A 103 20.12 -1.61 15.29
C HIS A 103 20.81 -2.19 14.06
N ASN A 104 20.39 -3.36 13.63
CA ASN A 104 20.96 -4.00 12.43
C ASN A 104 20.68 -3.13 11.19
N LEU A 105 21.76 -2.66 10.53
CA LEU A 105 21.66 -1.77 9.38
C LEU A 105 21.02 -2.45 8.16
N ASP A 106 21.28 -3.75 7.95
CA ASP A 106 20.69 -4.50 6.83
C ASP A 106 19.18 -4.62 6.99
N ALA A 107 18.68 -4.79 8.23
CA ALA A 107 17.26 -4.77 8.51
C ALA A 107 16.64 -3.39 8.21
N PHE A 108 17.31 -2.31 8.58
CA PHE A 108 16.90 -0.95 8.23
C PHE A 108 16.80 -0.78 6.70
N ILE A 109 17.88 -1.14 5.98
CA ILE A 109 17.94 -1.05 4.52
C ILE A 109 16.84 -1.90 3.87
N LYS A 110 16.59 -3.11 4.38
CA LYS A 110 15.54 -3.99 3.88
C LYS A 110 14.14 -3.35 4.00
N VAL A 111 13.83 -2.74 5.14
CA VAL A 111 12.53 -2.06 5.36
C VAL A 111 12.37 -0.88 4.41
N ILE A 112 13.41 -0.05 4.27
CA ILE A 112 13.42 1.06 3.29
C ILE A 112 13.29 0.52 1.86
N GLY A 113 14.01 -0.52 1.53
CA GLY A 113 13.99 -1.18 0.22
C GLY A 113 12.58 -1.60 -0.17
N ILE A 114 11.91 -2.36 0.68
CA ILE A 114 10.56 -2.85 0.38
C ILE A 114 9.52 -1.73 0.41
N ASN A 115 9.43 -1.01 1.53
CA ASN A 115 8.31 -0.10 1.77
C ASN A 115 8.38 1.20 0.95
N LEU A 116 9.57 1.71 0.68
CA LEU A 116 9.77 2.99 0.00
C LEU A 116 10.26 2.79 -1.44
N VAL A 117 11.40 2.12 -1.62
CA VAL A 117 11.98 1.93 -2.96
C VAL A 117 11.08 1.03 -3.81
N GLY A 118 10.54 -0.06 -3.24
CA GLY A 118 9.60 -0.94 -3.93
C GLY A 118 8.31 -0.23 -4.33
N THR A 119 7.74 0.61 -3.45
CA THR A 119 6.60 1.46 -3.78
C THR A 119 6.93 2.39 -4.96
N PHE A 120 8.07 3.08 -4.93
CA PHE A 120 8.49 3.95 -6.03
C PHE A 120 8.74 3.17 -7.32
N ASN A 121 9.32 1.96 -7.24
CA ASN A 121 9.52 1.08 -8.39
C ASN A 121 8.19 0.74 -9.09
N CYS A 122 7.16 0.38 -8.33
CA CYS A 122 5.83 0.13 -8.87
C CYS A 122 5.21 1.40 -9.48
N ILE A 123 5.34 2.56 -8.81
CA ILE A 123 4.83 3.85 -9.31
C ILE A 123 5.42 4.17 -10.69
N ARG A 124 6.76 4.19 -10.81
CA ARG A 124 7.43 4.60 -12.05
C ARG A 124 7.07 3.71 -13.25
N LEU A 125 6.94 2.39 -13.01
CA LEU A 125 6.65 1.42 -14.07
C LEU A 125 5.17 1.45 -14.47
N ALA A 126 4.26 1.47 -13.52
CA ALA A 126 2.83 1.58 -13.80
C ALA A 126 2.48 2.94 -14.44
N ALA A 127 3.06 4.04 -13.95
CA ALA A 127 2.85 5.36 -14.54
C ALA A 127 3.34 5.43 -15.99
N THR A 128 4.46 4.78 -16.31
CA THR A 128 4.95 4.67 -17.69
C THR A 128 3.91 3.98 -18.58
N ALA A 129 3.32 2.87 -18.14
CA ALA A 129 2.27 2.20 -18.91
C ALA A 129 0.99 3.04 -18.99
N MET A 130 0.54 3.63 -17.88
CA MET A 130 -0.63 4.49 -17.82
C MET A 130 -0.52 5.71 -18.76
N SER A 131 0.68 6.28 -18.92
CA SER A 131 0.91 7.45 -19.77
C SER A 131 0.62 7.18 -21.26
N GLN A 132 0.62 5.91 -21.67
CA GLN A 132 0.32 5.48 -23.03
C GLN A 132 -1.18 5.25 -23.28
N ASN A 133 -2.01 5.29 -22.24
CA ASN A 133 -3.45 5.13 -22.41
C ASN A 133 -4.07 6.31 -23.15
N GLU A 134 -5.13 6.06 -23.92
CA GLU A 134 -6.00 7.14 -24.39
C GLU A 134 -6.59 7.89 -23.18
N PRO A 135 -6.58 9.23 -23.21
CA PRO A 135 -7.12 10.01 -22.09
C PRO A 135 -8.62 9.84 -21.97
N LEU A 136 -9.10 9.82 -20.74
CA LEU A 136 -10.51 9.95 -20.40
C LEU A 136 -10.92 11.42 -20.36
N ALA A 137 -12.12 11.72 -19.81
CA ALA A 137 -12.53 13.07 -19.53
C ALA A 137 -11.45 13.82 -18.71
N ASP A 138 -11.34 15.11 -18.93
CA ASP A 138 -10.32 15.99 -18.30
C ASP A 138 -8.85 15.60 -18.56
N GLY A 139 -8.60 14.70 -19.51
CA GLY A 139 -7.25 14.23 -19.84
C GLY A 139 -6.72 13.14 -18.90
N GLU A 140 -7.55 12.58 -18.02
CA GLU A 140 -7.13 11.59 -17.04
C GLU A 140 -6.73 10.27 -17.68
N ARG A 141 -5.57 9.72 -17.29
CA ARG A 141 -5.05 8.42 -17.76
C ARG A 141 -4.93 7.37 -16.69
N GLY A 142 -4.89 7.75 -15.42
CA GLY A 142 -4.79 6.81 -14.33
C GLY A 142 -4.72 7.45 -12.94
N ALA A 143 -4.78 6.59 -11.92
CA ALA A 143 -4.64 6.99 -10.53
C ALA A 143 -3.77 5.99 -9.75
N ILE A 144 -2.93 6.50 -8.86
CA ILE A 144 -2.04 5.75 -7.99
C ILE A 144 -2.40 6.05 -6.55
N VAL A 145 -2.56 5.01 -5.75
CA VAL A 145 -2.81 5.11 -4.30
C VAL A 145 -1.72 4.36 -3.56
N ASN A 146 -1.00 5.06 -2.68
CA ASN A 146 0.05 4.48 -1.86
C ASN A 146 -0.42 4.24 -0.43
N THR A 147 0.21 3.30 0.26
CA THR A 147 -0.04 3.00 1.66
C THR A 147 1.13 3.48 2.54
N ALA A 148 0.90 4.57 3.27
CA ALA A 148 1.77 5.03 4.35
C ALA A 148 1.41 4.33 5.67
N SER A 149 1.39 5.05 6.77
CA SER A 149 0.99 4.60 8.11
C SER A 149 0.87 5.80 9.05
N LEU A 150 0.14 5.66 10.17
CA LEU A 150 0.27 6.55 11.32
C LEU A 150 1.73 6.74 11.74
N ALA A 151 2.54 5.68 11.64
CA ALA A 151 3.96 5.72 12.00
C ALA A 151 4.78 6.72 11.17
N ALA A 152 4.26 7.22 10.06
CA ALA A 152 4.86 8.33 9.32
C ALA A 152 4.84 9.65 10.11
N PHE A 153 3.91 9.79 11.06
CA PHE A 153 3.66 11.00 11.85
C PHE A 153 3.90 10.77 13.34
N ASP A 154 3.41 9.66 13.87
CA ASP A 154 3.35 9.32 15.29
C ASP A 154 4.18 8.04 15.57
N GLY A 155 5.42 7.96 15.09
CA GLY A 155 6.27 6.77 15.22
C GLY A 155 6.56 6.41 16.68
N GLN A 156 6.51 5.11 16.99
CA GLN A 156 6.76 4.56 18.32
C GLN A 156 8.22 4.18 18.53
N ILE A 157 8.60 3.91 19.78
CA ILE A 157 9.93 3.39 20.12
C ILE A 157 10.21 2.12 19.30
N GLY A 158 11.35 2.12 18.61
CA GLY A 158 11.78 1.01 17.76
C GLY A 158 11.36 1.10 16.29
N GLN A 159 10.49 2.03 15.93
CA GLN A 159 9.96 2.13 14.56
C GLN A 159 10.80 3.02 13.62
N ALA A 160 12.06 3.32 13.93
CA ALA A 160 12.87 4.24 13.11
C ALA A 160 12.87 3.89 11.61
N ALA A 161 13.17 2.62 11.26
CA ALA A 161 13.17 2.16 9.87
C ALA A 161 11.76 2.24 9.24
N TYR A 162 10.76 1.75 9.96
CA TYR A 162 9.38 1.74 9.48
C TYR A 162 8.83 3.15 9.29
N SER A 163 9.01 4.03 10.30
CA SER A 163 8.58 5.43 10.23
C SER A 163 9.31 6.20 9.13
N ALA A 164 10.61 5.98 8.94
CA ALA A 164 11.37 6.58 7.85
C ALA A 164 10.82 6.13 6.48
N SER A 165 10.53 4.83 6.31
CA SER A 165 9.98 4.32 5.06
C SER A 165 8.59 4.91 4.75
N LYS A 166 7.70 4.96 5.75
CA LYS A 166 6.33 5.48 5.58
C LYS A 166 6.28 7.01 5.51
N GLY A 167 7.18 7.70 6.21
CA GLY A 167 7.41 9.14 6.04
C GLY A 167 7.94 9.49 4.66
N GLY A 168 8.81 8.64 4.09
CA GLY A 168 9.28 8.76 2.70
C GLY A 168 8.13 8.63 1.69
N VAL A 169 7.20 7.69 1.89
CA VAL A 169 6.00 7.54 1.04
C VAL A 169 5.15 8.81 1.09
N VAL A 170 4.92 9.39 2.28
CA VAL A 170 4.21 10.68 2.43
C VAL A 170 4.97 11.79 1.70
N GLY A 171 6.29 11.90 1.91
CA GLY A 171 7.11 12.95 1.33
C GLY A 171 7.17 12.92 -0.19
N MET A 172 7.13 11.73 -0.82
CA MET A 172 7.16 11.61 -2.28
C MET A 172 5.78 11.79 -2.96
N THR A 173 4.69 11.81 -2.21
CA THR A 173 3.32 11.86 -2.77
C THR A 173 3.10 13.12 -3.62
N LEU A 174 3.28 14.29 -3.05
CA LEU A 174 3.02 15.55 -3.75
C LEU A 174 4.00 15.82 -4.93
N PRO A 175 5.33 15.60 -4.79
CA PRO A 175 6.25 15.73 -5.92
C PRO A 175 5.87 14.84 -7.11
N ILE A 176 5.54 13.57 -6.87
CA ILE A 176 5.15 12.63 -7.93
C ILE A 176 3.80 13.04 -8.54
N ALA A 177 2.82 13.48 -7.73
CA ALA A 177 1.54 13.96 -8.23
C ALA A 177 1.71 15.17 -9.18
N ARG A 178 2.66 16.07 -8.87
CA ARG A 178 3.00 17.21 -9.73
C ARG A 178 3.71 16.78 -11.00
N ASP A 179 4.64 15.85 -10.88
CA ASP A 179 5.41 15.30 -12.00
C ASP A 179 4.51 14.55 -12.99
N LEU A 180 3.60 13.72 -12.49
CA LEU A 180 2.71 12.90 -13.32
C LEU A 180 1.43 13.64 -13.76
N GLY A 181 1.12 14.77 -13.17
CA GLY A 181 -0.03 15.60 -13.57
C GLY A 181 -0.01 16.02 -15.03
N VAL A 182 1.18 16.25 -15.60
CA VAL A 182 1.36 16.63 -17.02
C VAL A 182 0.93 15.52 -17.99
N VAL A 183 0.88 14.27 -17.53
CA VAL A 183 0.43 13.12 -18.31
C VAL A 183 -0.94 12.58 -17.83
N GLY A 184 -1.64 13.33 -16.98
CA GLY A 184 -3.00 12.98 -16.55
C GLY A 184 -3.06 11.82 -15.56
N ILE A 185 -2.05 11.64 -14.70
CA ILE A 185 -2.03 10.61 -13.66
C ILE A 185 -2.04 11.26 -12.30
N ARG A 186 -2.99 10.85 -11.43
CA ARG A 186 -3.11 11.31 -10.05
C ARG A 186 -2.38 10.39 -9.08
N VAL A 187 -1.86 10.97 -8.00
CA VAL A 187 -1.18 10.22 -6.95
C VAL A 187 -1.66 10.69 -5.58
N ASN A 188 -2.18 9.77 -4.80
CA ASN A 188 -2.58 10.03 -3.41
C ASN A 188 -2.00 8.95 -2.49
N THR A 189 -2.00 9.23 -1.21
CA THR A 189 -1.52 8.30 -0.18
C THR A 189 -2.56 8.17 0.93
N ILE A 190 -2.79 6.95 1.38
CA ILE A 190 -3.55 6.66 2.59
C ILE A 190 -2.55 6.37 3.71
N ALA A 191 -2.76 6.99 4.87
CA ALA A 191 -2.05 6.68 6.10
C ALA A 191 -3.01 5.95 7.06
N PRO A 192 -3.08 4.61 6.98
CA PRO A 192 -3.96 3.85 7.86
C PRO A 192 -3.47 3.87 9.30
N GLY A 193 -4.44 3.78 10.20
CA GLY A 193 -4.25 3.52 11.61
C GLY A 193 -4.09 2.03 11.91
N LEU A 194 -4.65 1.64 13.02
CA LEU A 194 -4.63 0.27 13.51
C LEU A 194 -5.78 -0.50 12.84
N ILE A 195 -5.48 -1.18 11.73
CA ILE A 195 -6.45 -1.97 10.97
C ILE A 195 -6.17 -3.46 11.19
N ASP A 196 -7.22 -4.24 11.46
CA ASP A 196 -7.13 -5.69 11.68
C ASP A 196 -6.69 -6.41 10.42
N THR A 197 -5.43 -6.78 10.37
CA THR A 197 -4.79 -7.43 9.22
C THR A 197 -3.82 -8.51 9.71
N PRO A 198 -3.43 -9.45 8.83
CA PRO A 198 -2.45 -10.49 9.16
C PRO A 198 -1.07 -9.98 9.59
N ILE A 199 -0.78 -8.69 9.45
CA ILE A 199 0.48 -8.07 9.90
C ILE A 199 0.70 -8.23 11.41
N TYR A 200 -0.37 -8.38 12.18
CA TYR A 200 -0.32 -8.62 13.63
C TYR A 200 -0.17 -10.11 14.00
N GLY A 201 -0.06 -11.00 13.01
CA GLY A 201 0.01 -12.44 13.21
C GLY A 201 -1.35 -13.08 13.44
N SER A 202 -1.36 -14.30 13.98
CA SER A 202 -2.55 -15.11 14.26
C SER A 202 -2.41 -15.84 15.61
N GLY A 203 -3.55 -16.29 16.18
CA GLY A 203 -3.61 -17.02 17.44
C GLY A 203 -3.82 -16.13 18.67
N GLU A 204 -3.90 -16.75 19.84
CA GLU A 204 -4.27 -16.08 21.13
C GLU A 204 -3.37 -14.87 21.46
N GLY A 205 -2.07 -14.96 21.19
CA GLY A 205 -1.14 -13.85 21.43
C GLY A 205 -1.42 -12.64 20.53
N SER A 206 -1.87 -12.88 19.29
CA SER A 206 -2.27 -11.82 18.36
C SER A 206 -3.55 -11.12 18.82
N GLU A 207 -4.55 -11.88 19.28
CA GLU A 207 -5.80 -11.29 19.77
C GLU A 207 -5.57 -10.42 21.03
N ALA A 208 -4.76 -10.90 21.97
CA ALA A 208 -4.39 -10.09 23.14
C ALA A 208 -3.63 -8.80 22.76
N PHE A 209 -2.80 -8.88 21.72
CA PHE A 209 -2.09 -7.72 21.19
C PHE A 209 -3.04 -6.73 20.48
N LYS A 210 -3.99 -7.21 19.69
CA LYS A 210 -5.03 -6.39 19.05
C LYS A 210 -5.91 -5.66 20.07
N GLU A 211 -6.32 -6.35 21.15
CA GLU A 211 -7.07 -5.72 22.26
C GLU A 211 -6.27 -4.61 22.96
N LYS A 212 -4.95 -4.75 23.01
CA LYS A 212 -4.10 -3.66 23.52
C LYS A 212 -4.04 -2.49 22.57
N LEU A 213 -3.87 -2.75 21.26
CA LEU A 213 -3.82 -1.72 20.23
C LEU A 213 -5.13 -0.94 20.13
N LYS A 214 -6.26 -1.60 20.28
CA LYS A 214 -7.59 -1.00 20.23
C LYS A 214 -7.72 0.20 21.17
N LYS A 215 -7.01 0.22 22.31
CA LYS A 215 -7.06 1.30 23.29
C LYS A 215 -6.56 2.65 22.77
N ASP A 216 -5.78 2.64 21.68
CA ASP A 216 -5.28 3.87 21.05
C ASP A 216 -6.29 4.44 20.02
N VAL A 217 -7.36 3.71 19.70
CA VAL A 217 -8.42 4.16 18.79
C VAL A 217 -9.48 4.92 19.60
N VAL A 218 -9.78 6.14 19.19
CA VAL A 218 -10.76 6.98 19.90
C VAL A 218 -12.19 6.57 19.57
N PHE A 219 -12.51 6.41 18.29
CA PHE A 219 -13.82 5.96 17.80
C PHE A 219 -13.71 5.51 16.33
N PRO A 220 -14.36 4.40 15.97
CA PRO A 220 -15.16 3.47 16.79
C PRO A 220 -14.26 2.63 17.73
N ASP A 221 -14.83 2.08 18.84
CA ASP A 221 -14.09 1.28 19.84
C ASP A 221 -13.74 -0.11 19.28
N ARG A 222 -12.90 -0.14 18.23
CA ARG A 222 -12.37 -1.32 17.55
C ARG A 222 -11.21 -0.96 16.65
N LEU A 223 -10.46 -1.94 16.21
CA LEU A 223 -9.55 -1.78 15.06
C LEU A 223 -10.36 -1.47 13.80
N GLY A 224 -9.75 -0.75 12.86
CA GLY A 224 -10.30 -0.58 11.52
C GLY A 224 -10.40 -1.91 10.79
N LYS A 225 -11.26 -1.96 9.77
CA LYS A 225 -11.41 -3.12 8.89
C LYS A 225 -10.68 -2.89 7.57
N PRO A 226 -10.10 -3.92 6.93
CA PRO A 226 -9.48 -3.80 5.62
C PRO A 226 -10.39 -3.17 4.55
N GLU A 227 -11.70 -3.44 4.64
CA GLU A 227 -12.70 -2.92 3.71
C GLU A 227 -12.87 -1.39 3.84
N GLU A 228 -12.60 -0.81 5.02
CA GLU A 228 -12.65 0.64 5.23
C GLU A 228 -11.48 1.33 4.50
N PHE A 229 -10.29 0.70 4.50
CA PHE A 229 -9.18 1.13 3.68
C PHE A 229 -9.49 1.00 2.19
N ALA A 230 -10.01 -0.17 1.77
CA ALA A 230 -10.35 -0.43 0.38
C ALA A 230 -11.38 0.58 -0.16
N SER A 231 -12.37 0.94 0.65
CA SER A 231 -13.37 1.96 0.30
C SER A 231 -12.72 3.32 0.00
N LEU A 232 -11.78 3.77 0.84
CA LEU A 232 -11.05 5.01 0.61
C LEU A 232 -10.11 4.90 -0.61
N ALA A 233 -9.45 3.75 -0.79
CA ALA A 233 -8.59 3.53 -1.95
C ALA A 233 -9.38 3.62 -3.27
N VAL A 234 -10.57 3.01 -3.33
CA VAL A 234 -11.45 3.11 -4.49
C VAL A 234 -11.95 4.54 -4.69
N GLU A 235 -12.31 5.27 -3.62
CA GLU A 235 -12.67 6.69 -3.72
C GLU A 235 -11.53 7.51 -4.33
N LEU A 236 -10.29 7.32 -3.88
CA LEU A 236 -9.12 8.02 -4.42
C LEU A 236 -8.81 7.65 -5.89
N VAL A 237 -9.14 6.43 -6.30
CA VAL A 237 -9.05 6.01 -7.70
C VAL A 237 -10.12 6.67 -8.55
N THR A 238 -11.35 6.77 -8.06
CA THR A 238 -12.50 7.20 -8.86
C THR A 238 -12.77 8.70 -8.81
N ASN A 239 -12.41 9.39 -7.73
CA ASN A 239 -12.62 10.82 -7.56
C ASN A 239 -11.51 11.62 -8.27
N SER A 240 -11.79 12.16 -9.42
CA SER A 240 -10.82 12.85 -10.30
C SER A 240 -10.26 14.15 -9.73
N TYR A 241 -10.88 14.73 -8.68
CA TYR A 241 -10.38 15.97 -8.05
C TYR A 241 -9.42 15.73 -6.88
N MET A 242 -9.23 14.47 -6.46
CA MET A 242 -8.30 14.09 -5.41
C MET A 242 -6.92 13.80 -6.01
N ASN A 243 -5.93 14.70 -5.73
CA ASN A 243 -4.56 14.56 -6.22
C ASN A 243 -3.54 15.20 -5.29
N GLY A 244 -2.46 14.50 -4.99
CA GLY A 244 -1.33 14.98 -4.21
C GLY A 244 -1.53 14.94 -2.70
N GLU A 245 -2.59 14.30 -2.19
CA GLU A 245 -2.98 14.33 -0.79
C GLU A 245 -2.55 13.06 -0.01
N THR A 246 -2.31 13.23 1.27
CA THR A 246 -2.13 12.14 2.23
C THR A 246 -3.26 12.16 3.24
N ILE A 247 -4.09 11.12 3.23
CA ILE A 247 -5.30 11.03 4.04
C ILE A 247 -5.12 10.00 5.15
N ARG A 248 -5.31 10.41 6.41
CA ARG A 248 -5.33 9.51 7.57
C ARG A 248 -6.69 8.82 7.66
N ILE A 249 -6.68 7.48 7.86
CA ILE A 249 -7.86 6.68 8.18
C ILE A 249 -7.55 5.87 9.45
N ASP A 250 -7.82 6.43 10.62
CA ASP A 250 -7.19 5.98 11.85
C ASP A 250 -8.09 6.01 13.11
N GLY A 251 -9.38 6.32 12.96
CA GLY A 251 -10.26 6.42 14.13
C GLY A 251 -9.80 7.45 15.18
N ALA A 252 -9.13 8.51 14.73
CA ALA A 252 -8.51 9.55 15.55
C ALA A 252 -7.37 9.05 16.45
N ALA A 253 -6.80 7.88 16.18
CA ALA A 253 -5.67 7.35 16.93
C ALA A 253 -4.43 8.26 16.81
N ARG A 254 -3.70 8.37 17.91
CA ARG A 254 -2.37 8.95 17.97
C ARG A 254 -1.50 8.00 18.77
N LEU A 255 -0.51 7.41 18.09
CA LEU A 255 0.29 6.37 18.73
C LEU A 255 1.07 6.95 19.89
N GLN A 256 0.96 6.28 21.04
CA GLN A 256 1.77 6.62 22.19
C GLN A 256 3.21 6.14 21.97
N PRO A 257 4.22 6.75 22.65
CA PRO A 257 5.63 6.36 22.47
C PRO A 257 5.94 4.89 22.73
N LYS A 258 5.08 4.21 23.52
CA LYS A 258 5.25 2.80 23.95
C LYS A 258 4.01 1.98 23.63
#